data_f51d4bd024f9118507d1f5b57cbcd254
#
_entry.id   f51d4bd024f9118507d1f5b57cbcd254
#
_cell.length_a   1.000
_cell.length_b   1.000
_cell.length_c   1.000
_cell.angle_alpha   90.00
_cell.angle_beta   90.00
_cell.angle_gamma   90.00
#
_symmetry.space_group_name_H-M   'P 1'
#
loop_
_entity.id
_entity.type
_entity.pdbx_description
1 polymer ?
#
loop_
_entity_poly.entity_id
_entity_poly.type
_entity_poly.pdbx_seq_one_letter_code
_entity_poly.pdbx_strand_id
1 'polypeptide(L)'
;MSRPPLPELPDNVLDQAIGWLVRIESDGANPQLLEACQRWRQAHALHEVAWQALQKSDATFQGLAALPGSVARDTLQRLQGGRHSRRQALKLLGVGLLASGVTGWSMRDSALVPWGADYATEVGERRQFLLDDGTRLQLNTASAVDVQFTAQRRLIVLRRGEIFIDTGKDAATTGGRRSFWVSTRHAQLQAIGTAFAVRDEASGTRLRVEDGVVAIQGKGQPVMVAAGEQYLIDAIGSQRVETSTLDASAWARGQLVAKRMQLRELTAELARYRHGWLRCDPAIAHLEVSGVFQLDDIDQALSALSDSLPVRVERFTPLWTRIVAR
;
A
#
# COMPACT_ATOMS: atom_id res chain seq x y z
N MET A 1 0.96 -7.00 -31.63
CA MET A 1 0.24 -8.22 -31.20
C MET A 1 0.00 -8.08 -29.70
N SER A 2 -1.20 -7.71 -29.31
CA SER A 2 -1.59 -7.48 -27.92
C SER A 2 -1.72 -8.82 -27.19
N ARG A 3 -1.02 -8.96 -26.09
CA ARG A 3 -1.11 -10.15 -25.21
C ARG A 3 -2.47 -10.14 -24.52
N PRO A 4 -3.22 -11.24 -24.50
CA PRO A 4 -4.51 -11.28 -23.83
C PRO A 4 -4.32 -11.00 -22.33
N PRO A 5 -5.30 -10.32 -21.68
CA PRO A 5 -5.27 -10.11 -20.24
C PRO A 5 -5.23 -11.48 -19.56
N LEU A 6 -4.44 -11.57 -18.46
CA LEU A 6 -4.45 -12.76 -17.61
C LEU A 6 -5.87 -12.96 -17.08
N PRO A 7 -6.43 -14.18 -17.17
CA PRO A 7 -7.76 -14.43 -16.62
C PRO A 7 -7.76 -14.12 -15.12
N GLU A 8 -8.76 -13.36 -14.66
CA GLU A 8 -9.02 -13.20 -13.24
C GLU A 8 -9.18 -14.59 -12.64
N LEU A 9 -8.26 -14.95 -11.73
CA LEU A 9 -8.30 -16.25 -11.07
C LEU A 9 -9.46 -16.24 -10.08
N PRO A 10 -10.43 -17.16 -10.22
CA PRO A 10 -11.51 -17.28 -9.24
C PRO A 10 -10.93 -17.57 -7.85
N ASP A 11 -11.48 -16.93 -6.81
CA ASP A 11 -10.99 -17.05 -5.43
C ASP A 11 -10.92 -18.51 -4.96
N ASN A 12 -11.90 -19.33 -5.34
CA ASN A 12 -11.94 -20.76 -5.01
C ASN A 12 -10.79 -21.57 -5.63
N VAL A 13 -10.29 -21.20 -6.81
CA VAL A 13 -9.16 -21.87 -7.46
C VAL A 13 -7.86 -21.52 -6.77
N LEU A 14 -7.70 -20.25 -6.37
CA LEU A 14 -6.55 -19.80 -5.62
C LEU A 14 -6.49 -20.44 -4.23
N ASP A 15 -7.61 -20.51 -3.52
CA ASP A 15 -7.72 -21.18 -2.22
C ASP A 15 -7.34 -22.67 -2.29
N GLN A 16 -7.75 -23.38 -3.36
CA GLN A 16 -7.34 -24.75 -3.61
C GLN A 16 -5.83 -24.89 -3.85
N ALA A 17 -5.25 -24.02 -4.67
CA ALA A 17 -3.81 -24.02 -4.95
C ALA A 17 -2.99 -23.83 -3.68
N ILE A 18 -3.39 -22.88 -2.84
CA ILE A 18 -2.75 -22.63 -1.53
C ILE A 18 -2.93 -23.83 -0.61
N GLY A 19 -4.11 -24.45 -0.57
CA GLY A 19 -4.37 -25.66 0.21
C GLY A 19 -3.45 -26.81 -0.16
N TRP A 20 -3.12 -26.97 -1.46
CA TRP A 20 -2.13 -27.96 -1.92
C TRP A 20 -0.72 -27.61 -1.45
N LEU A 21 -0.29 -26.35 -1.57
CA LEU A 21 1.03 -25.91 -1.13
C LEU A 21 1.26 -26.18 0.35
N VAL A 22 0.29 -25.81 1.19
CA VAL A 22 0.35 -26.02 2.65
C VAL A 22 0.44 -27.51 3.00
N ARG A 23 -0.34 -28.38 2.34
CA ARG A 23 -0.29 -29.83 2.59
C ARG A 23 1.07 -30.42 2.21
N ILE A 24 1.65 -29.99 1.08
CA ILE A 24 2.95 -30.45 0.63
C ILE A 24 4.06 -30.02 1.60
N GLU A 25 3.97 -28.79 2.13
CA GLU A 25 4.95 -28.29 3.10
C GLU A 25 4.82 -28.93 4.49
N SER A 26 3.57 -29.20 4.95
CA SER A 26 3.34 -29.75 6.29
C SER A 26 3.57 -31.25 6.40
N ASP A 27 3.24 -32.03 5.37
CA ASP A 27 3.35 -33.51 5.40
C ASP A 27 4.66 -34.05 4.82
N GLY A 28 5.60 -33.16 4.47
CA GLY A 28 6.79 -33.52 3.70
C GLY A 28 6.43 -34.00 2.29
N ALA A 29 7.42 -34.33 1.47
CA ALA A 29 7.21 -34.76 0.07
C ALA A 29 6.59 -36.19 0.00
N ASN A 30 5.38 -36.37 0.53
CA ASN A 30 4.62 -37.60 0.41
C ASN A 30 4.27 -37.83 -1.08
N PRO A 31 4.73 -38.96 -1.74
CA PRO A 31 4.51 -39.19 -3.16
C PRO A 31 3.02 -39.19 -3.56
N GLN A 32 2.14 -39.71 -2.72
CA GLN A 32 0.70 -39.77 -2.99
C GLN A 32 0.08 -38.36 -3.00
N LEU A 33 0.56 -37.47 -2.14
CA LEU A 33 0.12 -36.08 -2.06
C LEU A 33 0.58 -35.29 -3.30
N LEU A 34 1.82 -35.52 -3.74
CA LEU A 34 2.37 -34.89 -4.96
C LEU A 34 1.61 -35.33 -6.21
N GLU A 35 1.28 -36.62 -6.34
CA GLU A 35 0.46 -37.14 -7.44
C GLU A 35 -0.97 -36.55 -7.43
N ALA A 36 -1.57 -36.42 -6.27
CA ALA A 36 -2.89 -35.82 -6.13
C ALA A 36 -2.88 -34.33 -6.50
N CYS A 37 -1.87 -33.58 -6.10
CA CYS A 37 -1.66 -32.19 -6.50
C CYS A 37 -1.45 -32.09 -8.02
N GLN A 38 -0.66 -32.97 -8.61
CA GLN A 38 -0.41 -32.98 -10.05
C GLN A 38 -1.69 -33.27 -10.85
N ARG A 39 -2.53 -34.22 -10.41
CA ARG A 39 -3.85 -34.46 -11.01
C ARG A 39 -4.76 -33.24 -10.92
N TRP A 40 -4.78 -32.56 -9.77
CA TRP A 40 -5.55 -31.33 -9.60
C TRP A 40 -5.06 -30.22 -10.56
N ARG A 41 -3.75 -30.02 -10.71
CA ARG A 41 -3.16 -29.05 -11.66
C ARG A 41 -3.57 -29.32 -13.08
N GLN A 42 -3.61 -30.61 -13.49
CA GLN A 42 -3.98 -31.04 -14.86
C GLN A 42 -5.49 -30.99 -15.12
N ALA A 43 -6.33 -30.94 -14.08
CA ALA A 43 -7.78 -30.97 -14.23
C ALA A 43 -8.36 -29.70 -14.89
N HIS A 44 -7.70 -28.56 -14.75
CA HIS A 44 -8.16 -27.30 -15.36
C HIS A 44 -7.00 -26.32 -15.59
N ALA A 45 -7.02 -25.58 -16.72
CA ALA A 45 -5.96 -24.62 -17.04
C ALA A 45 -5.74 -23.53 -15.97
N LEU A 46 -6.83 -23.07 -15.31
CA LEU A 46 -6.74 -22.08 -14.23
C LEU A 46 -6.04 -22.61 -12.99
N HIS A 47 -6.09 -23.92 -12.70
CA HIS A 47 -5.37 -24.55 -11.59
C HIS A 47 -3.85 -24.45 -11.79
N GLU A 48 -3.38 -24.69 -13.00
CA GLU A 48 -1.97 -24.57 -13.35
C GLU A 48 -1.50 -23.11 -13.27
N VAL A 49 -2.31 -22.16 -13.75
CA VAL A 49 -2.00 -20.73 -13.67
C VAL A 49 -1.92 -20.27 -12.20
N ALA A 50 -2.86 -20.70 -11.36
CA ALA A 50 -2.84 -20.39 -9.93
C ALA A 50 -1.61 -20.99 -9.24
N TRP A 51 -1.28 -22.24 -9.53
CA TRP A 51 -0.11 -22.93 -9.01
C TRP A 51 1.20 -22.23 -9.37
N GLN A 52 1.38 -21.86 -10.64
CA GLN A 52 2.56 -21.15 -11.11
C GLN A 52 2.69 -19.75 -10.51
N ALA A 53 1.58 -19.06 -10.29
CA ALA A 53 1.59 -17.76 -9.63
C ALA A 53 2.13 -17.86 -8.17
N LEU A 54 1.73 -18.90 -7.43
CA LEU A 54 2.22 -19.17 -6.08
C LEU A 54 3.71 -19.54 -6.06
N GLN A 55 4.15 -20.43 -6.93
CA GLN A 55 5.57 -20.83 -7.01
C GLN A 55 6.50 -19.68 -7.39
N LYS A 56 6.08 -18.77 -8.27
CA LYS A 56 6.87 -17.57 -8.60
C LYS A 56 7.04 -16.65 -7.42
N SER A 57 6.00 -16.50 -6.59
CA SER A 57 6.07 -15.72 -5.36
C SER A 57 7.06 -16.35 -4.37
N ASP A 58 6.99 -17.66 -4.18
CA ASP A 58 7.86 -18.40 -3.26
C ASP A 58 9.35 -18.38 -3.71
N ALA A 59 9.62 -18.60 -4.99
CA ALA A 59 10.98 -18.54 -5.54
C ALA A 59 11.62 -17.15 -5.41
N THR A 60 10.83 -16.08 -5.47
CA THR A 60 11.32 -14.71 -5.26
C THR A 60 11.73 -14.49 -3.80
N PHE A 61 11.01 -15.08 -2.85
CA PHE A 61 11.33 -14.99 -1.41
C PHE A 61 12.51 -15.89 -1.02
N GLN A 62 12.61 -17.10 -1.56
CA GLN A 62 13.73 -18.00 -1.29
C GLN A 62 15.05 -17.46 -1.87
N GLY A 63 15.02 -16.80 -3.02
CA GLY A 63 16.18 -16.12 -3.61
C GLY A 63 16.71 -14.96 -2.76
N LEU A 64 15.83 -14.25 -2.03
CA LEU A 64 16.22 -13.18 -1.09
C LEU A 64 16.75 -13.73 0.24
N ALA A 65 16.24 -14.87 0.71
CA ALA A 65 16.68 -15.53 1.95
C ALA A 65 18.01 -16.28 1.78
N ALA A 66 18.40 -16.65 0.56
CA ALA A 66 19.60 -17.42 0.26
C ALA A 66 20.86 -16.55 0.04
N LEU A 67 20.79 -15.22 0.15
CA LEU A 67 21.97 -14.35 0.12
C LEU A 67 22.73 -14.51 1.44
N PRO A 68 24.00 -15.01 1.43
CA PRO A 68 24.81 -15.11 2.64
C PRO A 68 25.00 -13.73 3.25
N GLY A 69 24.72 -13.57 4.54
CA GLY A 69 24.84 -12.29 5.26
C GLY A 69 26.25 -11.67 5.25
N SER A 70 27.26 -12.39 4.77
CA SER A 70 28.62 -11.91 4.52
C SER A 70 28.70 -11.00 3.28
N VAL A 71 27.95 -11.27 2.21
CA VAL A 71 28.00 -10.48 0.98
C VAL A 71 27.31 -9.13 1.18
N ALA A 72 26.25 -9.08 1.97
CA ALA A 72 25.57 -7.82 2.31
C ALA A 72 26.45 -6.90 3.19
N ARG A 73 27.18 -7.47 4.16
CA ARG A 73 28.10 -6.70 5.03
C ARG A 73 29.33 -6.18 4.29
N ASP A 74 29.93 -6.98 3.42
CA ASP A 74 31.12 -6.62 2.68
C ASP A 74 30.84 -5.50 1.65
N THR A 75 29.64 -5.50 1.07
CA THR A 75 29.20 -4.46 0.14
C THR A 75 28.93 -3.14 0.86
N LEU A 76 28.33 -3.19 2.05
CA LEU A 76 28.06 -2.01 2.88
C LEU A 76 29.36 -1.39 3.44
N GLN A 77 30.36 -2.21 3.83
CA GLN A 77 31.64 -1.70 4.31
C GLN A 77 32.46 -1.05 3.19
N ARG A 78 32.40 -1.54 1.96
CA ARG A 78 33.10 -0.92 0.81
C ARG A 78 32.48 0.39 0.35
N LEU A 79 31.18 0.62 0.63
CA LEU A 79 30.49 1.87 0.31
C LEU A 79 30.75 2.99 1.33
N GLN A 80 31.22 2.67 2.53
CA GLN A 80 31.58 3.67 3.57
C GLN A 80 32.97 4.26 3.44
N GLY A 81 33.85 3.73 2.59
CA GLY A 81 35.28 4.09 2.50
C GLY A 81 35.71 4.96 1.32
N GLY A 82 34.84 5.44 0.44
CA GLY A 82 35.26 6.13 -0.77
C GLY A 82 34.41 7.30 -1.21
N ARG A 83 34.96 8.52 -1.10
CA ARG A 83 34.47 9.74 -1.75
C ARG A 83 34.65 9.66 -3.27
N HIS A 84 33.90 8.85 -3.98
CA HIS A 84 33.85 8.91 -5.44
C HIS A 84 32.40 8.84 -5.98
N SER A 85 32.17 9.78 -6.89
CA SER A 85 30.96 10.12 -7.62
C SER A 85 29.98 8.96 -7.88
N ARG A 86 28.76 9.10 -7.38
CA ARG A 86 27.59 8.23 -7.61
C ARG A 86 27.28 7.94 -9.10
N ARG A 87 27.86 8.72 -10.02
CA ARG A 87 27.68 8.55 -11.48
C ARG A 87 28.48 7.39 -12.10
N GLN A 88 29.57 6.94 -11.46
CA GLN A 88 30.38 5.84 -11.99
C GLN A 88 29.90 4.47 -11.53
N ALA A 89 29.32 4.34 -10.33
CA ALA A 89 28.68 3.11 -9.85
C ALA A 89 27.45 2.72 -10.68
N LEU A 90 26.69 3.68 -11.20
CA LEU A 90 25.53 3.46 -12.06
C LEU A 90 25.90 2.95 -13.48
N LYS A 91 27.10 3.24 -13.98
CA LYS A 91 27.53 2.77 -15.31
C LYS A 91 27.99 1.31 -15.33
N LEU A 92 28.45 0.76 -14.20
CA LEU A 92 28.88 -0.63 -14.10
C LEU A 92 27.75 -1.62 -13.82
N LEU A 93 26.62 -1.16 -13.24
CA LEU A 93 25.40 -1.95 -13.08
C LEU A 93 24.53 -1.99 -14.35
N GLY A 94 24.72 -1.05 -15.28
CA GLY A 94 23.96 -0.96 -16.51
C GLY A 94 24.31 -2.00 -17.59
N VAL A 95 25.45 -2.64 -17.52
CA VAL A 95 25.93 -3.58 -18.55
C VAL A 95 25.50 -5.03 -18.31
N GLY A 96 25.10 -5.39 -17.08
CA GLY A 96 24.65 -6.74 -16.72
C GLY A 96 23.16 -7.02 -16.99
N LEU A 97 22.33 -6.01 -17.29
CA LEU A 97 20.87 -6.13 -17.38
C LEU A 97 20.30 -6.07 -18.81
N LEU A 98 21.16 -5.98 -19.84
CA LEU A 98 20.72 -5.95 -21.24
C LEU A 98 20.56 -7.33 -21.88
N ALA A 99 20.80 -8.43 -21.15
CA ALA A 99 20.69 -9.79 -21.70
C ALA A 99 19.36 -10.51 -21.36
N SER A 100 18.43 -9.91 -20.62
CA SER A 100 17.11 -10.49 -20.34
C SER A 100 15.98 -9.49 -20.57
N GLY A 101 15.90 -8.98 -21.76
CA GLY A 101 14.70 -8.31 -22.24
C GLY A 101 13.57 -9.33 -22.38
N VAL A 102 12.50 -9.09 -21.67
CA VAL A 102 11.11 -9.57 -21.68
C VAL A 102 10.70 -10.04 -20.29
N THR A 103 10.26 -9.12 -19.44
CA THR A 103 9.20 -9.31 -18.42
C THR A 103 8.99 -8.03 -17.60
N GLY A 104 8.80 -6.90 -18.25
CA GLY A 104 8.73 -5.59 -17.56
C GLY A 104 7.33 -5.02 -17.37
N TRP A 105 6.23 -5.81 -17.32
CA TRP A 105 4.91 -5.16 -17.17
C TRP A 105 3.95 -5.79 -16.15
N SER A 106 4.32 -6.79 -15.39
CA SER A 106 3.42 -7.35 -14.36
C SER A 106 3.83 -7.04 -12.91
N MET A 107 4.75 -6.10 -12.70
CA MET A 107 5.18 -5.65 -11.35
C MET A 107 4.69 -4.25 -10.99
N ARG A 108 3.52 -3.85 -11.46
CA ARG A 108 3.00 -2.52 -11.16
C ARG A 108 2.41 -2.37 -9.74
N ASP A 109 2.17 -3.48 -9.04
CA ASP A 109 1.61 -3.49 -7.68
C ASP A 109 2.52 -4.08 -6.60
N SER A 110 3.74 -4.48 -6.96
CA SER A 110 4.68 -5.00 -5.96
C SER A 110 5.61 -3.91 -5.47
N ALA A 111 5.68 -3.78 -4.19
CA ALA A 111 6.46 -2.94 -3.28
C ALA A 111 7.95 -2.70 -3.62
N LEU A 112 8.23 -2.23 -4.83
CA LEU A 112 9.48 -1.51 -5.06
C LEU A 112 9.23 -0.08 -4.63
N VAL A 113 9.92 0.37 -3.60
CA VAL A 113 10.11 1.81 -3.32
C VAL A 113 10.32 2.47 -4.69
N PRO A 114 9.49 3.44 -5.13
CA PRO A 114 9.68 4.05 -6.44
C PRO A 114 11.06 4.69 -6.42
N TRP A 115 12.00 4.12 -7.17
CA TRP A 115 13.34 4.66 -7.31
C TRP A 115 13.21 6.11 -7.77
N GLY A 116 13.55 7.04 -6.86
CA GLY A 116 13.51 8.47 -7.14
C GLY A 116 12.39 9.27 -6.49
N ALA A 117 11.62 8.75 -5.54
CA ALA A 117 10.77 9.58 -4.68
C ALA A 117 11.62 10.26 -3.59
N ASP A 118 11.30 11.52 -3.24
CA ASP A 118 12.03 12.24 -2.20
C ASP A 118 11.78 11.64 -0.82
N TYR A 119 10.56 11.18 -0.55
CA TYR A 119 10.15 10.50 0.68
C TYR A 119 9.30 9.27 0.36
N ALA A 120 9.56 8.17 1.04
CA ALA A 120 8.78 6.93 0.89
C ALA A 120 8.73 6.14 2.19
N THR A 121 7.70 5.28 2.29
CA THR A 121 7.51 4.29 3.35
C THR A 121 7.27 2.91 2.76
N GLU A 122 7.70 1.89 3.50
CA GLU A 122 7.42 0.48 3.21
C GLU A 122 6.05 0.06 3.72
N VAL A 123 5.65 -1.19 3.43
CA VAL A 123 4.41 -1.78 3.97
C VAL A 123 4.52 -1.89 5.49
N GLY A 124 3.51 -1.35 6.20
CA GLY A 124 3.48 -1.28 7.66
C GLY A 124 4.25 -0.10 8.26
N GLU A 125 5.12 0.54 7.48
CA GLU A 125 5.89 1.70 7.95
C GLU A 125 5.06 2.97 7.87
N ARG A 126 5.21 3.83 8.89
CA ARG A 126 4.67 5.20 8.92
C ARG A 126 5.78 6.14 9.36
N ARG A 127 5.93 7.26 8.68
CA ARG A 127 6.99 8.25 8.96
C ARG A 127 6.45 9.66 8.94
N GLN A 128 7.07 10.51 9.74
CA GLN A 128 6.79 11.94 9.79
C GLN A 128 8.04 12.73 9.41
N PHE A 129 7.85 13.79 8.64
CA PHE A 129 8.87 14.71 8.18
C PHE A 129 8.45 16.15 8.47
N LEU A 130 9.43 16.97 8.82
CA LEU A 130 9.27 18.43 8.89
C LEU A 130 9.94 19.01 7.64
N LEU A 131 9.17 19.68 6.81
CA LEU A 131 9.66 20.31 5.59
C LEU A 131 10.19 21.72 5.87
N ASP A 132 10.96 22.28 4.93
CA ASP A 132 11.66 23.57 5.07
C ASP A 132 10.72 24.77 5.32
N ASP A 133 9.46 24.68 4.89
CA ASP A 133 8.41 25.69 5.10
C ASP A 133 7.68 25.55 6.45
N GLY A 134 8.09 24.58 7.28
CA GLY A 134 7.47 24.22 8.53
C GLY A 134 6.26 23.29 8.41
N THR A 135 5.96 22.77 7.22
CA THR A 135 4.91 21.77 7.00
C THR A 135 5.28 20.45 7.66
N ARG A 136 4.35 19.87 8.42
CA ARG A 136 4.45 18.49 8.90
C ARG A 136 3.80 17.57 7.87
N LEU A 137 4.62 16.72 7.27
CA LEU A 137 4.21 15.71 6.31
C LEU A 137 4.32 14.32 6.94
N GLN A 138 3.20 13.61 7.04
CA GLN A 138 3.20 12.22 7.49
C GLN A 138 2.85 11.32 6.31
N LEU A 139 3.61 10.28 6.13
CA LEU A 139 3.40 9.22 5.15
C LEU A 139 2.84 7.99 5.86
N ASN A 140 1.73 7.47 5.34
CA ASN A 140 1.16 6.19 5.77
C ASN A 140 1.90 5.01 5.11
N THR A 141 1.45 3.79 5.38
CA THR A 141 1.99 2.55 4.81
C THR A 141 2.10 2.62 3.28
N ALA A 142 3.20 2.09 2.72
CA ALA A 142 3.46 1.94 1.28
C ALA A 142 3.25 3.22 0.45
N SER A 143 3.62 4.38 0.99
CA SER A 143 3.42 5.69 0.37
C SER A 143 4.70 6.24 -0.25
N ALA A 144 4.55 7.12 -1.25
CA ALA A 144 5.68 7.79 -1.90
C ALA A 144 5.27 9.17 -2.40
N VAL A 145 6.12 10.18 -2.14
CA VAL A 145 5.90 11.57 -2.52
C VAL A 145 7.17 12.23 -3.04
N ASP A 146 6.96 13.23 -3.90
CA ASP A 146 7.99 14.23 -4.23
C ASP A 146 7.59 15.59 -3.64
N VAL A 147 8.60 16.36 -3.24
CA VAL A 147 8.43 17.71 -2.71
C VAL A 147 9.11 18.69 -3.67
N GLN A 148 8.32 19.54 -4.31
CA GLN A 148 8.77 20.49 -5.32
C GLN A 148 8.45 21.93 -4.87
N PHE A 149 9.32 22.49 -4.02
CA PHE A 149 9.18 23.85 -3.55
C PHE A 149 9.98 24.80 -4.46
N THR A 150 9.29 25.81 -4.99
CA THR A 150 9.87 26.88 -5.81
C THR A 150 9.67 28.23 -5.12
N ALA A 151 10.16 29.32 -5.75
CA ALA A 151 9.90 30.67 -5.24
C ALA A 151 8.42 31.09 -5.28
N GLN A 152 7.59 30.43 -6.11
CA GLN A 152 6.18 30.79 -6.34
C GLN A 152 5.18 29.87 -5.65
N ARG A 153 5.51 28.58 -5.50
CA ARG A 153 4.60 27.56 -4.98
C ARG A 153 5.31 26.48 -4.20
N ARG A 154 4.57 25.83 -3.31
CA ARG A 154 4.94 24.61 -2.58
C ARG A 154 4.07 23.48 -3.12
N LEU A 155 4.67 22.53 -3.84
CA LEU A 155 3.95 21.39 -4.42
C LEU A 155 4.43 20.08 -3.80
N ILE A 156 3.49 19.28 -3.34
CA ILE A 156 3.69 17.86 -3.01
C ILE A 156 3.01 17.02 -4.09
N VAL A 157 3.75 16.08 -4.68
CA VAL A 157 3.22 15.11 -5.63
C VAL A 157 3.08 13.77 -4.93
N LEU A 158 1.85 13.34 -4.65
CA LEU A 158 1.57 12.02 -4.12
C LEU A 158 1.58 11.02 -5.27
N ARG A 159 2.65 10.22 -5.36
CA ARG A 159 2.82 9.20 -6.41
C ARG A 159 1.97 7.97 -6.13
N ARG A 160 1.84 7.59 -4.85
CA ARG A 160 1.02 6.48 -4.36
C ARG A 160 0.82 6.56 -2.85
N GLY A 161 -0.19 5.87 -2.36
CA GLY A 161 -0.44 5.66 -0.93
C GLY A 161 -1.25 6.78 -0.32
N GLU A 162 -0.89 7.19 0.89
CA GLU A 162 -1.69 8.09 1.72
C GLU A 162 -0.80 8.98 2.57
N ILE A 163 -1.13 10.26 2.62
CA ILE A 163 -0.40 11.28 3.39
C ILE A 163 -1.35 12.09 4.26
N PHE A 164 -0.83 12.56 5.38
CA PHE A 164 -1.45 13.59 6.20
C PHE A 164 -0.53 14.82 6.22
N ILE A 165 -1.10 15.98 6.00
CA ILE A 165 -0.38 17.24 5.89
C ILE A 165 -0.98 18.23 6.89
N ASP A 166 -0.10 18.83 7.71
CA ASP A 166 -0.40 20.02 8.48
C ASP A 166 0.49 21.14 7.94
N THR A 167 -0.12 22.08 7.21
CA THR A 167 0.61 23.05 6.39
C THR A 167 1.34 24.09 7.24
N GLY A 168 2.65 24.25 7.00
CA GLY A 168 3.50 25.27 7.62
C GLY A 168 3.12 26.69 7.25
N LYS A 169 3.56 27.62 8.09
CA LYS A 169 3.29 29.07 7.94
C LYS A 169 4.10 29.73 6.81
N ASP A 170 5.10 29.01 6.26
CA ASP A 170 6.02 29.53 5.23
C ASP A 170 6.74 30.83 5.64
N ALA A 171 7.13 30.92 6.90
CA ALA A 171 7.59 32.16 7.53
C ALA A 171 8.96 32.67 7.01
N ALA A 172 9.75 31.79 6.36
CA ALA A 172 11.08 32.13 5.87
C ALA A 172 11.07 32.89 4.52
N THR A 173 9.89 33.12 3.91
CA THR A 173 9.79 33.68 2.57
C THR A 173 9.55 35.19 2.63
N THR A 174 10.50 35.99 2.11
CA THR A 174 10.42 37.46 2.08
C THR A 174 9.33 38.05 1.18
N GLY A 175 8.75 37.22 0.30
CA GLY A 175 7.71 37.61 -0.69
C GLY A 175 6.27 37.33 -0.29
N GLY A 176 6.02 36.91 0.97
CA GLY A 176 4.71 36.46 1.42
C GLY A 176 4.52 34.95 1.30
N ARG A 177 3.40 34.44 1.85
CA ARG A 177 3.11 33.00 1.91
C ARG A 177 2.86 32.43 0.50
N ARG A 178 3.70 31.50 0.07
CA ARG A 178 3.52 30.78 -1.21
C ARG A 178 2.30 29.87 -1.16
N SER A 179 1.60 29.70 -2.29
CA SER A 179 0.49 28.76 -2.38
C SER A 179 0.96 27.32 -2.16
N PHE A 180 0.16 26.53 -1.43
CA PHE A 180 0.44 25.13 -1.13
C PHE A 180 -0.45 24.22 -1.97
N TRP A 181 0.15 23.25 -2.64
CA TRP A 181 -0.51 22.35 -3.57
C TRP A 181 -0.18 20.89 -3.29
N VAL A 182 -1.18 20.03 -3.49
CA VAL A 182 -1.00 18.59 -3.57
C VAL A 182 -1.53 18.10 -4.91
N SER A 183 -0.73 17.33 -5.64
CA SER A 183 -1.10 16.69 -6.90
C SER A 183 -1.11 15.17 -6.72
N THR A 184 -2.16 14.53 -7.22
CA THR A 184 -2.28 13.07 -7.35
C THR A 184 -2.53 12.72 -8.81
N ARG A 185 -2.80 11.45 -9.10
CA ARG A 185 -3.23 11.01 -10.45
C ARG A 185 -4.59 11.59 -10.86
N HIS A 186 -5.48 11.87 -9.90
CA HIS A 186 -6.87 12.23 -10.14
C HIS A 186 -7.24 13.64 -9.68
N ALA A 187 -6.39 14.29 -8.87
CA ALA A 187 -6.73 15.55 -8.24
C ALA A 187 -5.58 16.55 -8.21
N GLN A 188 -5.93 17.84 -8.30
CA GLN A 188 -5.08 18.95 -7.89
C GLN A 188 -5.78 19.70 -6.76
N LEU A 189 -5.11 19.78 -5.61
CA LEU A 189 -5.65 20.31 -4.38
C LEU A 189 -4.84 21.53 -3.96
N GLN A 190 -5.52 22.63 -3.62
CA GLN A 190 -4.89 23.81 -3.07
C GLN A 190 -5.27 23.98 -1.61
N ALA A 191 -4.29 23.96 -0.74
CA ALA A 191 -4.50 24.10 0.70
C ALA A 191 -4.39 25.56 1.13
N ILE A 192 -5.34 26.00 1.97
CA ILE A 192 -5.43 27.38 2.47
C ILE A 192 -5.27 27.36 3.99
N GLY A 193 -4.07 26.96 4.48
CA GLY A 193 -3.79 26.88 5.92
C GLY A 193 -4.57 25.74 6.60
N THR A 194 -4.19 24.51 6.34
CA THR A 194 -5.05 23.34 6.58
C THR A 194 -4.31 22.16 7.16
N ALA A 195 -5.05 21.32 7.91
CA ALA A 195 -4.68 19.95 8.22
C ALA A 195 -5.61 19.00 7.46
N PHE A 196 -5.06 18.09 6.65
CA PHE A 196 -5.86 17.21 5.78
C PHE A 196 -5.13 15.93 5.38
N ALA A 197 -5.92 14.89 5.11
CA ALA A 197 -5.45 13.61 4.59
C ALA A 197 -5.77 13.48 3.09
N VAL A 198 -4.84 12.92 2.33
CA VAL A 198 -4.99 12.60 0.91
C VAL A 198 -4.56 11.17 0.66
N ARG A 199 -5.44 10.36 0.07
CA ARG A 199 -5.17 8.98 -0.31
C ARG A 199 -5.40 8.79 -1.80
N ASP A 200 -4.39 8.29 -2.50
CA ASP A 200 -4.46 7.95 -3.91
C ASP A 200 -4.85 6.48 -4.06
N GLU A 201 -6.05 6.22 -4.55
CA GLU A 201 -6.62 4.90 -4.79
C GLU A 201 -6.70 4.62 -6.30
N ALA A 202 -6.88 3.37 -6.69
CA ALA A 202 -7.05 3.01 -8.10
C ALA A 202 -8.31 3.66 -8.72
N SER A 203 -9.36 3.83 -7.91
CA SER A 203 -10.64 4.40 -8.30
C SER A 203 -10.71 5.93 -8.24
N GLY A 204 -9.73 6.58 -7.58
CA GLY A 204 -9.76 8.03 -7.40
C GLY A 204 -8.87 8.49 -6.25
N THR A 205 -8.96 9.77 -5.93
CA THR A 205 -8.29 10.39 -4.78
C THR A 205 -9.32 10.69 -3.70
N ARG A 206 -9.07 10.20 -2.49
CA ARG A 206 -9.87 10.53 -1.30
C ARG A 206 -9.22 11.69 -0.56
N LEU A 207 -9.98 12.74 -0.32
CA LEU A 207 -9.60 13.92 0.45
C LEU A 207 -10.45 13.98 1.73
N ARG A 208 -9.81 14.17 2.89
CA ARG A 208 -10.45 14.49 4.17
C ARG A 208 -9.79 15.74 4.74
N VAL A 209 -10.58 16.77 5.05
CA VAL A 209 -10.10 18.00 5.70
C VAL A 209 -10.42 17.92 7.21
N GLU A 210 -9.38 18.08 8.03
CA GLU A 210 -9.51 18.10 9.50
C GLU A 210 -9.60 19.54 10.02
N ASP A 211 -8.83 20.46 9.44
CA ASP A 211 -8.83 21.86 9.81
C ASP A 211 -8.61 22.74 8.58
N GLY A 212 -9.27 23.90 8.55
CA GLY A 212 -9.18 24.88 7.45
C GLY A 212 -10.00 24.50 6.21
N VAL A 213 -9.50 24.84 5.03
CA VAL A 213 -10.20 24.67 3.74
C VAL A 213 -9.24 24.20 2.66
N VAL A 214 -9.63 23.20 1.87
CA VAL A 214 -8.91 22.73 0.68
C VAL A 214 -9.78 22.95 -0.56
N ALA A 215 -9.24 23.59 -1.60
CA ALA A 215 -9.89 23.74 -2.89
C ALA A 215 -9.51 22.59 -3.82
N ILE A 216 -10.50 21.83 -4.30
CA ILE A 216 -10.33 20.85 -5.38
C ILE A 216 -10.40 21.62 -6.70
N GLN A 217 -9.32 21.59 -7.48
CA GLN A 217 -9.26 22.23 -8.79
C GLN A 217 -9.81 21.30 -9.86
N GLY A 218 -10.68 21.82 -10.71
CA GLY A 218 -11.29 21.09 -11.82
C GLY A 218 -11.43 21.95 -13.08
N LYS A 219 -12.18 21.46 -14.07
CA LYS A 219 -12.46 22.20 -15.31
C LYS A 219 -13.41 23.40 -15.11
N GLY A 220 -14.12 23.47 -13.97
CA GLY A 220 -15.05 24.51 -13.60
C GLY A 220 -14.56 25.36 -12.43
N GLN A 221 -15.51 25.90 -11.65
CA GLN A 221 -15.16 26.57 -10.40
C GLN A 221 -14.58 25.56 -9.38
N PRO A 222 -13.57 25.96 -8.60
CA PRO A 222 -13.01 25.09 -7.56
C PRO A 222 -14.08 24.68 -6.53
N VAL A 223 -14.06 23.41 -6.13
CA VAL A 223 -14.91 22.92 -5.04
C VAL A 223 -14.18 23.13 -3.73
N MET A 224 -14.77 23.95 -2.85
CA MET A 224 -14.20 24.24 -1.53
C MET A 224 -14.64 23.17 -0.54
N VAL A 225 -13.67 22.50 0.07
CA VAL A 225 -13.88 21.44 1.05
C VAL A 225 -13.51 21.99 2.43
N ALA A 226 -14.48 22.06 3.33
CA ALA A 226 -14.31 22.59 4.67
C ALA A 226 -13.90 21.49 5.67
N ALA A 227 -13.44 21.92 6.85
CA ALA A 227 -13.13 21.03 7.96
C ALA A 227 -14.32 20.10 8.28
N GLY A 228 -14.02 18.82 8.50
CA GLY A 228 -15.00 17.76 8.75
C GLY A 228 -15.56 17.11 7.48
N GLU A 229 -15.30 17.64 6.30
CA GLU A 229 -15.79 17.08 5.04
C GLU A 229 -14.81 16.09 4.40
N GLN A 230 -15.37 15.15 3.64
CA GLN A 230 -14.63 14.16 2.89
C GLN A 230 -15.17 14.08 1.45
N TYR A 231 -14.25 14.00 0.49
CA TYR A 231 -14.57 13.88 -0.93
C TYR A 231 -13.83 12.72 -1.57
N LEU A 232 -14.47 12.08 -2.56
CA LEU A 232 -13.83 11.19 -3.52
C LEU A 232 -13.76 11.94 -4.86
N ILE A 233 -12.57 11.96 -5.46
CA ILE A 233 -12.26 12.70 -6.69
C ILE A 233 -11.76 11.68 -7.70
N ASP A 234 -12.47 11.55 -8.82
CA ASP A 234 -12.13 10.62 -9.90
C ASP A 234 -12.08 11.35 -11.27
N ALA A 235 -12.01 10.58 -12.35
CA ALA A 235 -11.99 11.13 -13.71
C ALA A 235 -13.30 11.85 -14.12
N ILE A 236 -14.41 11.55 -13.44
CA ILE A 236 -15.74 12.11 -13.71
C ILE A 236 -15.92 13.44 -12.97
N GLY A 237 -15.43 13.53 -11.73
CA GLY A 237 -15.55 14.72 -10.90
C GLY A 237 -15.23 14.49 -9.43
N SER A 238 -15.76 15.36 -8.57
CA SER A 238 -15.63 15.27 -7.13
C SER A 238 -16.98 15.04 -6.48
N GLN A 239 -17.07 14.04 -5.60
CA GLN A 239 -18.30 13.68 -4.89
C GLN A 239 -18.05 13.74 -3.38
N ARG A 240 -18.96 14.38 -2.64
CA ARG A 240 -18.91 14.40 -1.19
C ARG A 240 -19.29 13.02 -0.64
N VAL A 241 -18.50 12.52 0.30
CA VAL A 241 -18.79 11.29 1.04
C VAL A 241 -19.49 11.67 2.34
N GLU A 242 -20.79 11.46 2.40
CA GLU A 242 -21.61 11.92 3.54
C GLU A 242 -21.42 11.08 4.81
N THR A 243 -21.16 9.78 4.66
CA THR A 243 -20.96 8.87 5.80
C THR A 243 -19.66 8.11 5.63
N SER A 244 -18.70 8.37 6.50
CA SER A 244 -17.47 7.59 6.54
C SER A 244 -17.49 6.63 7.72
N THR A 245 -17.38 5.34 7.42
CA THR A 245 -17.20 4.28 8.42
C THR A 245 -15.79 4.24 8.99
N LEU A 246 -14.85 4.94 8.31
CA LEU A 246 -13.43 5.05 8.66
C LEU A 246 -13.07 6.51 8.94
N ASP A 247 -12.41 6.76 10.07
CA ASP A 247 -11.73 8.04 10.29
C ASP A 247 -10.43 8.05 9.47
N ALA A 248 -10.44 8.78 8.35
CA ALA A 248 -9.36 8.79 7.37
C ALA A 248 -8.06 9.46 7.86
N SER A 249 -8.07 10.12 9.03
CA SER A 249 -6.89 10.77 9.63
C SER A 249 -6.37 10.06 10.87
N ALA A 250 -7.11 9.12 11.44
CA ALA A 250 -6.75 8.42 12.66
C ALA A 250 -5.41 7.67 12.56
N TRP A 251 -5.06 7.20 11.37
CA TRP A 251 -3.80 6.52 11.11
C TRP A 251 -2.57 7.40 11.41
N ALA A 252 -2.68 8.71 11.25
CA ALA A 252 -1.62 9.65 11.61
C ALA A 252 -1.27 9.62 13.12
N ARG A 253 -2.20 9.14 13.95
CA ARG A 253 -2.03 8.87 15.38
C ARG A 253 -1.78 7.40 15.72
N GLY A 254 -1.53 6.56 14.70
CA GLY A 254 -1.28 5.15 14.90
C GLY A 254 -2.53 4.27 15.05
N GLN A 255 -3.70 4.79 14.73
CA GLN A 255 -4.97 4.14 15.00
C GLN A 255 -5.80 3.96 13.73
N LEU A 256 -6.59 2.90 13.69
CA LEU A 256 -7.68 2.72 12.75
C LEU A 256 -8.99 2.78 13.55
N VAL A 257 -9.81 3.79 13.28
CA VAL A 257 -11.09 4.00 13.97
C VAL A 257 -12.22 3.58 13.02
N ALA A 258 -12.87 2.47 13.34
CA ALA A 258 -14.01 1.94 12.61
C ALA A 258 -15.32 2.33 13.31
N LYS A 259 -16.31 2.81 12.53
CA LYS A 259 -17.66 3.16 13.00
C LYS A 259 -18.68 2.40 12.15
N ARG A 260 -19.22 1.29 12.68
CA ARG A 260 -20.14 0.41 11.95
C ARG A 260 -19.59 -0.01 10.59
N MET A 261 -18.30 -0.24 10.53
CA MET A 261 -17.59 -0.64 9.32
C MET A 261 -17.82 -2.12 9.06
N GLN A 262 -18.06 -2.50 7.81
CA GLN A 262 -18.18 -3.91 7.47
C GLN A 262 -16.84 -4.63 7.67
N LEU A 263 -16.88 -5.87 8.17
CA LEU A 263 -15.69 -6.66 8.48
C LEU A 263 -14.78 -6.83 7.24
N ARG A 264 -15.37 -6.96 6.04
CA ARG A 264 -14.58 -6.99 4.79
C ARG A 264 -13.76 -5.71 4.57
N GLU A 265 -14.35 -4.55 4.88
CA GLU A 265 -13.68 -3.24 4.70
C GLU A 265 -12.58 -3.06 5.75
N LEU A 266 -12.88 -3.39 7.00
CA LEU A 266 -11.88 -3.39 8.07
C LEU A 266 -10.71 -4.33 7.75
N THR A 267 -11.01 -5.55 7.26
CA THR A 267 -9.99 -6.51 6.85
C THR A 267 -9.11 -5.95 5.72
N ALA A 268 -9.70 -5.30 4.73
CA ALA A 268 -8.98 -4.66 3.63
C ALA A 268 -8.08 -3.51 4.11
N GLU A 269 -8.56 -2.71 5.06
CA GLU A 269 -7.73 -1.64 5.66
C GLU A 269 -6.57 -2.20 6.48
N LEU A 270 -6.79 -3.20 7.34
CA LEU A 270 -5.73 -3.85 8.12
C LEU A 270 -4.70 -4.56 7.21
N ALA A 271 -5.14 -5.12 6.09
CA ALA A 271 -4.26 -5.77 5.12
C ALA A 271 -3.22 -4.82 4.51
N ARG A 272 -3.48 -3.52 4.46
CA ARG A 272 -2.51 -2.52 3.98
C ARG A 272 -1.25 -2.43 4.83
N TYR A 273 -1.33 -2.77 6.11
CA TYR A 273 -0.25 -2.59 7.09
C TYR A 273 0.58 -3.84 7.32
N ARG A 274 0.34 -4.90 6.55
CA ARG A 274 1.12 -6.15 6.68
C ARG A 274 1.53 -6.69 5.32
N HIS A 275 2.62 -7.41 5.31
CA HIS A 275 2.98 -8.23 4.16
C HIS A 275 2.09 -9.49 4.12
N GLY A 276 1.81 -9.96 2.91
CA GLY A 276 1.00 -11.16 2.71
C GLY A 276 -0.50 -10.87 2.61
N TRP A 277 -1.28 -11.90 2.75
CA TRP A 277 -2.70 -11.90 2.43
C TRP A 277 -3.52 -11.99 3.72
N LEU A 278 -4.42 -11.04 3.89
CA LEU A 278 -5.43 -11.04 4.94
C LEU A 278 -6.79 -11.02 4.25
N ARG A 279 -7.58 -12.09 4.40
CA ARG A 279 -8.89 -12.22 3.78
C ARG A 279 -9.99 -12.44 4.80
N CYS A 280 -11.17 -11.92 4.48
CA CYS A 280 -12.41 -12.16 5.20
C CYS A 280 -13.27 -13.15 4.41
N ASP A 281 -13.81 -14.15 5.09
CA ASP A 281 -14.78 -15.08 4.51
C ASP A 281 -16.03 -14.31 4.06
N PRO A 282 -16.53 -14.52 2.82
CA PRO A 282 -17.74 -13.87 2.34
C PRO A 282 -18.97 -14.05 3.25
N ALA A 283 -19.09 -15.19 3.94
CA ALA A 283 -20.21 -15.47 4.83
C ALA A 283 -20.32 -14.49 6.02
N ILE A 284 -19.21 -13.93 6.48
CA ILE A 284 -19.13 -12.98 7.60
C ILE A 284 -18.74 -11.56 7.19
N ALA A 285 -18.52 -11.33 5.91
CA ALA A 285 -18.03 -10.07 5.35
C ALA A 285 -18.90 -8.85 5.70
N HIS A 286 -20.20 -9.09 5.93
CA HIS A 286 -21.21 -8.08 6.25
C HIS A 286 -21.27 -7.70 7.74
N LEU A 287 -20.60 -8.43 8.63
CA LEU A 287 -20.61 -8.11 10.06
C LEU A 287 -20.09 -6.69 10.30
N GLU A 288 -20.83 -5.93 11.11
CA GLU A 288 -20.43 -4.56 11.46
C GLU A 288 -19.46 -4.56 12.66
N VAL A 289 -18.42 -3.77 12.54
CA VAL A 289 -17.39 -3.58 13.55
C VAL A 289 -17.30 -2.12 13.94
N SER A 290 -17.29 -1.83 15.24
CA SER A 290 -16.98 -0.52 15.77
C SER A 290 -15.87 -0.65 16.81
N GLY A 291 -14.81 0.15 16.69
CA GLY A 291 -13.69 0.09 17.61
C GLY A 291 -12.50 0.91 17.14
N VAL A 292 -11.48 0.94 18.00
CA VAL A 292 -10.18 1.56 17.74
C VAL A 292 -9.13 0.46 17.75
N PHE A 293 -8.43 0.31 16.65
CA PHE A 293 -7.40 -0.71 16.45
C PHE A 293 -6.04 -0.02 16.35
N GLN A 294 -5.04 -0.56 17.04
CA GLN A 294 -3.66 -0.07 16.94
C GLN A 294 -3.01 -0.62 15.66
N LEU A 295 -2.40 0.25 14.89
CA LEU A 295 -1.77 -0.10 13.61
C LEU A 295 -0.34 -0.62 13.77
N ASP A 296 0.25 -0.48 14.96
CA ASP A 296 1.59 -0.99 15.25
C ASP A 296 1.59 -2.50 15.50
N ASP A 297 0.43 -3.10 15.84
CA ASP A 297 0.27 -4.53 16.07
C ASP A 297 -1.04 -5.03 15.43
N ILE A 298 -0.94 -5.44 14.18
CA ILE A 298 -2.08 -5.98 13.42
C ILE A 298 -2.54 -7.33 13.99
N ASP A 299 -1.64 -8.13 14.55
CA ASP A 299 -2.02 -9.41 15.14
C ASP A 299 -2.86 -9.23 16.42
N GLN A 300 -2.56 -8.21 17.23
CA GLN A 300 -3.39 -7.80 18.35
C GLN A 300 -4.77 -7.31 17.88
N ALA A 301 -4.83 -6.51 16.81
CA ALA A 301 -6.09 -6.07 16.22
C ALA A 301 -6.96 -7.25 15.75
N LEU A 302 -6.36 -8.26 15.10
CA LEU A 302 -7.04 -9.48 14.69
C LEU A 302 -7.52 -10.33 15.87
N SER A 303 -6.74 -10.39 16.95
CA SER A 303 -7.15 -11.10 18.17
C SER A 303 -8.37 -10.44 18.82
N ALA A 304 -8.37 -9.11 18.93
CA ALA A 304 -9.50 -8.34 19.46
C ALA A 304 -10.79 -8.56 18.63
N LEU A 305 -10.69 -8.74 17.32
CA LEU A 305 -11.84 -9.12 16.47
C LEU A 305 -12.40 -10.50 16.84
N SER A 306 -11.53 -11.49 17.11
CA SER A 306 -11.94 -12.83 17.50
C SER A 306 -12.59 -12.89 18.89
N ASP A 307 -12.25 -11.94 19.76
CA ASP A 307 -12.80 -11.84 21.11
C ASP A 307 -14.17 -11.14 21.11
N SER A 308 -14.39 -10.20 20.18
CA SER A 308 -15.60 -9.36 20.14
C SER A 308 -16.66 -9.83 19.15
N LEU A 309 -16.32 -10.65 18.17
CA LEU A 309 -17.22 -11.16 17.13
C LEU A 309 -17.23 -12.68 17.09
N PRO A 310 -18.29 -13.33 16.53
CA PRO A 310 -18.34 -14.77 16.34
C PRO A 310 -17.44 -15.21 15.17
N VAL A 311 -16.18 -14.82 15.21
CA VAL A 311 -15.19 -15.10 14.17
C VAL A 311 -13.94 -15.74 14.77
N ARG A 312 -13.14 -16.41 13.95
CA ARG A 312 -11.82 -16.91 14.30
C ARG A 312 -10.81 -16.51 13.23
N VAL A 313 -9.56 -16.33 13.64
CA VAL A 313 -8.44 -16.01 12.75
C VAL A 313 -7.65 -17.29 12.50
N GLU A 314 -7.67 -17.75 11.26
CA GLU A 314 -6.89 -18.90 10.79
C GLU A 314 -5.59 -18.39 10.16
N ARG A 315 -4.45 -18.81 10.69
CA ARG A 315 -3.12 -18.50 10.17
C ARG A 315 -2.56 -19.75 9.51
N PHE A 316 -2.47 -19.75 8.20
CA PHE A 316 -1.93 -20.88 7.44
C PHE A 316 -0.41 -20.77 7.27
N THR A 317 0.06 -19.53 7.05
CA THR A 317 1.48 -19.18 7.03
C THR A 317 1.66 -17.78 7.63
N PRO A 318 2.89 -17.31 7.93
CA PRO A 318 3.13 -15.94 8.34
C PRO A 318 2.60 -14.89 7.34
N LEU A 319 2.48 -15.27 6.06
CA LEU A 319 2.02 -14.39 5.00
C LEU A 319 0.55 -14.58 4.62
N TRP A 320 -0.13 -15.60 5.15
CA TRP A 320 -1.52 -15.86 4.80
C TRP A 320 -2.40 -16.09 6.02
N THR A 321 -3.35 -15.17 6.19
CA THR A 321 -4.31 -15.15 7.30
C THR A 321 -5.73 -15.01 6.74
N ARG A 322 -6.68 -15.76 7.29
CA ARG A 322 -8.10 -15.70 6.94
C ARG A 322 -8.95 -15.50 8.20
N ILE A 323 -9.96 -14.66 8.10
CA ILE A 323 -10.98 -14.49 9.12
C ILE A 323 -12.21 -15.28 8.67
N VAL A 324 -12.66 -16.23 9.48
CA VAL A 324 -13.79 -17.13 9.19
C VAL A 324 -14.79 -17.13 10.33
N ALA A 325 -16.00 -17.66 10.12
CA ALA A 325 -16.97 -17.86 11.18
C ALA A 325 -16.41 -18.82 12.24
N ARG A 326 -16.80 -18.58 13.50
CA ARG A 326 -16.44 -19.45 14.62
C ARG A 326 -17.22 -20.77 14.56
#